data_5556f65adaad7789f7f10ab9a9874825
#
_entry.id   5556f65adaad7789f7f10ab9a9874825
#
_cell.length_a   1.000
_cell.length_b   1.000
_cell.length_c   1.000
_cell.angle_alpha   90.00
_cell.angle_beta   90.00
_cell.angle_gamma   90.00
#
_symmetry.space_group_name_H-M   'P 1'
#
loop_
_entity.id
_entity.type
_entity.pdbx_description
1 polymer ?
#
loop_
_entity_poly.entity_id
_entity_poly.type
_entity_poly.pdbx_seq_one_letter_code
_entity_poly.pdbx_strand_id
1 'polypeptide(L)'
;MIDFRMLQNINLQFVEGIIHEDHLFGGMLFAQSKHICILPQKLYHYRIRKGSTMSAWNKDEIPSYLKPFCKHFPYQKARAYFRIYSLVISVQGLLKFTKSHIPKEAQNDFMTITLPLLVEIICEVFNFYKDPYHLKTQTANIIKEFGAESNILPEKVRGRYVLYMRYWKVLWGMNVLKNLERKIRLCFKK
;
A
#
# COMPACT_ATOMS: atom_id res chain seq x y z
N MET A 1 9.69 21.20 10.73
CA MET A 1 11.17 21.19 10.85
C MET A 1 11.54 19.91 11.61
N ILE A 2 12.53 19.17 11.17
CA ILE A 2 12.95 17.90 11.82
C ILE A 2 14.36 18.12 12.35
N ASP A 3 14.66 17.65 13.57
CA ASP A 3 16.02 17.65 14.09
C ASP A 3 16.86 16.62 13.32
N PHE A 4 17.87 17.12 12.62
CA PHE A 4 18.73 16.27 11.79
C PHE A 4 19.56 15.29 12.61
N ARG A 5 19.97 15.65 13.84
CA ARG A 5 20.67 14.75 14.75
C ARG A 5 19.80 13.58 15.17
N MET A 6 18.50 13.84 15.38
CA MET A 6 17.52 12.77 15.63
C MET A 6 17.49 11.78 14.46
N LEU A 7 17.36 12.26 13.20
CA LEU A 7 17.36 11.39 12.02
C LEU A 7 18.63 10.53 11.92
N GLN A 8 19.79 11.12 12.19
CA GLN A 8 21.04 10.38 12.20
C GLN A 8 21.07 9.30 13.29
N ASN A 9 20.62 9.63 14.50
CA ASN A 9 20.62 8.70 15.63
C ASN A 9 19.70 7.50 15.43
N ILE A 10 18.54 7.70 14.79
CA ILE A 10 17.60 6.61 14.50
C ILE A 10 17.87 5.92 13.17
N ASN A 11 18.87 6.38 12.41
CA ASN A 11 19.24 5.89 11.08
C ASN A 11 18.02 5.71 10.14
N LEU A 12 17.09 6.67 10.19
CA LEU A 12 15.86 6.63 9.39
C LEU A 12 16.13 7.09 7.97
N GLN A 13 15.85 6.23 7.01
CA GLN A 13 16.04 6.48 5.58
C GLN A 13 14.77 6.18 4.80
N PHE A 14 14.60 6.83 3.65
CA PHE A 14 13.57 6.48 2.69
C PHE A 14 13.89 5.13 2.04
N VAL A 15 12.85 4.34 1.79
CA VAL A 15 12.99 3.10 1.03
C VAL A 15 13.02 3.43 -0.45
N GLU A 16 14.07 3.01 -1.13
CA GLU A 16 14.23 3.22 -2.56
C GLU A 16 13.33 2.29 -3.40
N GLY A 17 12.99 2.73 -4.60
CA GLY A 17 12.28 1.90 -5.58
C GLY A 17 10.78 1.69 -5.33
N ILE A 18 10.19 2.42 -4.40
CA ILE A 18 8.75 2.42 -4.12
C ILE A 18 8.14 3.82 -4.31
N ILE A 19 6.82 3.89 -4.43
CA ILE A 19 6.05 5.15 -4.31
C ILE A 19 5.35 5.16 -2.96
N HIS A 20 4.97 6.36 -2.48
CA HIS A 20 4.41 6.56 -1.13
C HIS A 20 5.39 6.16 -0.01
N GLU A 21 6.66 6.36 -0.27
CA GLU A 21 7.76 6.15 0.68
C GLU A 21 7.62 7.01 1.95
N ASP A 22 6.93 8.13 1.83
CA ASP A 22 6.60 9.07 2.90
C ASP A 22 5.66 8.46 3.96
N HIS A 23 4.79 7.52 3.62
CA HIS A 23 3.96 6.80 4.59
C HIS A 23 4.79 6.02 5.61
N LEU A 24 5.76 5.23 5.11
CA LEU A 24 6.63 4.45 5.96
C LEU A 24 7.56 5.35 6.78
N PHE A 25 8.24 6.29 6.10
CA PHE A 25 9.14 7.24 6.72
C PHE A 25 8.43 8.08 7.79
N GLY A 26 7.28 8.66 7.45
CA GLY A 26 6.47 9.49 8.35
C GLY A 26 6.02 8.72 9.59
N GLY A 27 5.48 7.50 9.41
CA GLY A 27 5.05 6.66 10.53
C GLY A 27 6.18 6.35 11.51
N MET A 28 7.35 5.96 11.01
CA MET A 28 8.54 5.70 11.84
C MET A 28 9.08 6.96 12.51
N LEU A 29 9.08 8.09 11.80
CA LEU A 29 9.54 9.38 12.33
C LEU A 29 8.65 9.84 13.49
N PHE A 30 7.33 9.84 13.29
CA PHE A 30 6.37 10.26 14.32
C PHE A 30 6.46 9.39 15.56
N ALA A 31 6.57 8.06 15.39
CA ALA A 31 6.64 7.12 16.50
C ALA A 31 7.91 7.29 17.37
N GLN A 32 9.00 7.81 16.81
CA GLN A 32 10.27 8.02 17.52
C GLN A 32 10.46 9.48 17.99
N SER A 33 9.53 10.38 17.62
CA SER A 33 9.60 11.77 17.99
C SER A 33 9.20 11.98 19.45
N LYS A 34 10.08 12.55 20.27
CA LYS A 34 9.80 12.91 21.67
C LYS A 34 8.85 14.11 21.79
N HIS A 35 8.92 15.02 20.83
CA HIS A 35 8.12 16.24 20.81
C HIS A 35 7.63 16.49 19.37
N ILE A 36 6.34 16.74 19.24
CA ILE A 36 5.69 17.10 17.98
C ILE A 36 5.05 18.47 18.18
N CYS A 37 5.41 19.45 17.34
CA CYS A 37 4.81 20.77 17.36
C CYS A 37 3.93 20.96 16.12
N ILE A 38 2.68 21.31 16.34
CA ILE A 38 1.74 21.64 15.28
C ILE A 38 1.69 23.16 15.12
N LEU A 39 2.09 23.64 13.95
CA LEU A 39 2.05 25.06 13.62
C LEU A 39 0.72 25.38 12.94
N PRO A 40 -0.08 26.34 13.44
CA PRO A 40 -1.36 26.71 12.83
C PRO A 40 -1.19 27.54 11.54
N GLN A 41 0.02 28.05 11.28
CA GLN A 41 0.30 28.84 10.09
C GLN A 41 0.38 27.97 8.86
N LYS A 42 -0.16 28.45 7.75
CA LYS A 42 -0.07 27.79 6.42
C LYS A 42 1.30 28.07 5.81
N LEU A 43 2.31 27.28 6.20
CA LEU A 43 3.70 27.45 5.74
C LEU A 43 4.04 26.57 4.54
N TYR A 44 3.19 25.60 4.19
CA TYR A 44 3.43 24.67 3.08
C TYR A 44 2.58 25.03 1.87
N HIS A 45 3.26 25.24 0.72
CA HIS A 45 2.64 25.46 -0.56
C HIS A 45 2.69 24.18 -1.41
N TYR A 46 1.55 23.48 -1.50
CA TYR A 46 1.46 22.25 -2.31
C TYR A 46 1.39 22.63 -3.79
N ARG A 47 2.45 22.31 -4.54
CA ARG A 47 2.51 22.56 -5.98
C ARG A 47 1.88 21.40 -6.75
N ILE A 48 0.76 21.66 -7.40
CA ILE A 48 0.16 20.73 -8.36
C ILE A 48 0.82 20.97 -9.74
N ARG A 49 1.44 19.94 -10.31
CA ARG A 49 2.06 20.02 -11.63
C ARG A 49 1.66 18.81 -12.49
N LYS A 50 1.53 19.07 -13.81
CA LYS A 50 1.36 18.00 -14.80
C LYS A 50 2.64 17.13 -14.82
N GLY A 51 2.51 15.80 -14.88
CA GLY A 51 3.66 14.88 -14.83
C GLY A 51 4.17 14.55 -13.42
N SER A 52 3.47 14.98 -12.35
CA SER A 52 3.75 14.51 -10.99
C SER A 52 3.51 12.99 -10.89
N THR A 53 4.20 12.31 -9.97
CA THR A 53 4.05 10.86 -9.70
C THR A 53 2.59 10.46 -9.45
N MET A 54 1.79 11.37 -8.91
CA MET A 54 0.36 11.18 -8.66
C MET A 54 -0.55 11.58 -9.82
N SER A 55 -0.04 12.35 -10.80
CA SER A 55 -0.83 12.74 -11.98
C SER A 55 -0.85 11.63 -13.04
N ALA A 56 -1.83 11.70 -13.96
CA ALA A 56 -1.84 10.81 -15.12
C ALA A 56 -0.57 11.03 -15.97
N TRP A 57 0.23 10.00 -16.09
CA TRP A 57 1.45 10.00 -16.90
C TRP A 57 1.09 10.02 -18.37
N ASN A 58 1.93 10.68 -19.16
CA ASN A 58 1.87 10.55 -20.61
C ASN A 58 2.22 9.10 -20.96
N LYS A 59 1.42 8.43 -21.79
CA LYS A 59 1.63 7.02 -22.17
C LYS A 59 2.97 6.78 -22.87
N ASP A 60 3.56 7.86 -23.40
CA ASP A 60 4.76 7.83 -24.22
C ASP A 60 6.06 7.78 -23.38
N GLU A 61 5.99 8.09 -22.08
CA GLU A 61 7.16 8.07 -21.20
C GLU A 61 6.90 7.18 -19.97
N ILE A 62 7.17 5.87 -20.11
CA ILE A 62 7.06 4.93 -18.99
C ILE A 62 8.28 5.11 -18.07
N PRO A 63 8.09 5.52 -16.80
CA PRO A 63 9.17 5.64 -15.84
C PRO A 63 9.97 4.34 -15.69
N SER A 64 11.27 4.43 -15.47
CA SER A 64 12.17 3.28 -15.36
C SER A 64 11.71 2.26 -14.32
N TYR A 65 11.25 2.73 -13.16
CA TYR A 65 10.76 1.88 -12.07
C TYR A 65 9.47 1.11 -12.41
N LEU A 66 8.68 1.58 -13.40
CA LEU A 66 7.44 0.91 -13.81
C LEU A 66 7.66 -0.10 -14.95
N LYS A 67 8.77 0.01 -15.69
CA LYS A 67 9.08 -0.88 -16.83
C LYS A 67 9.01 -2.38 -16.49
N PRO A 68 9.54 -2.87 -15.34
CA PRO A 68 9.44 -4.28 -14.96
C PRO A 68 7.99 -4.77 -14.86
N PHE A 69 7.09 -3.94 -14.34
CA PHE A 69 5.68 -4.26 -14.17
C PHE A 69 4.91 -4.25 -15.49
N CYS A 70 5.30 -3.37 -16.43
CA CYS A 70 4.72 -3.31 -17.77
C CYS A 70 4.99 -4.56 -18.61
N LYS A 71 5.99 -5.38 -18.26
CA LYS A 71 6.20 -6.71 -18.88
C LYS A 71 5.05 -7.69 -18.58
N HIS A 72 4.34 -7.51 -17.48
CA HIS A 72 3.30 -8.41 -17.00
C HIS A 72 1.88 -7.86 -17.20
N PHE A 73 1.74 -6.53 -17.27
CA PHE A 73 0.46 -5.85 -17.30
C PHE A 73 0.44 -4.68 -18.30
N PRO A 74 -0.72 -4.36 -18.90
CA PRO A 74 -0.92 -3.07 -19.55
C PRO A 74 -0.64 -1.92 -18.57
N TYR A 75 -0.17 -0.78 -19.08
CA TYR A 75 0.31 0.37 -18.31
C TYR A 75 -0.53 0.73 -17.07
N GLN A 76 -1.85 0.90 -17.23
CA GLN A 76 -2.73 1.28 -16.12
C GLN A 76 -2.77 0.22 -15.01
N LYS A 77 -2.77 -1.07 -15.39
CA LYS A 77 -2.72 -2.18 -14.43
C LYS A 77 -1.34 -2.32 -13.80
N ALA A 78 -0.27 -2.09 -14.57
CA ALA A 78 1.10 -2.08 -14.06
C ALA A 78 1.27 -1.02 -12.96
N ARG A 79 0.74 0.18 -13.18
CA ARG A 79 0.75 1.27 -12.21
C ARG A 79 -0.02 0.92 -10.92
N ALA A 80 -1.23 0.37 -11.06
CA ALA A 80 -2.03 -0.05 -9.93
C ALA A 80 -1.34 -1.17 -9.14
N TYR A 81 -0.78 -2.15 -9.84
CA TYR A 81 -0.05 -3.26 -9.21
C TYR A 81 1.23 -2.77 -8.51
N PHE A 82 1.98 -1.84 -9.11
CA PHE A 82 3.17 -1.23 -8.50
C PHE A 82 2.83 -0.42 -7.24
N ARG A 83 1.69 0.30 -7.23
CA ARG A 83 1.20 0.95 -6.02
C ARG A 83 0.99 -0.05 -4.89
N ILE A 84 0.34 -1.18 -5.17
CA ILE A 84 0.13 -2.23 -4.16
C ILE A 84 1.48 -2.83 -3.72
N TYR A 85 2.39 -3.11 -4.65
CA TYR A 85 3.75 -3.56 -4.35
C TYR A 85 4.45 -2.63 -3.36
N SER A 86 4.44 -1.33 -3.63
CA SER A 86 5.04 -0.31 -2.77
C SER A 86 4.43 -0.29 -1.36
N LEU A 87 3.10 -0.40 -1.28
CA LEU A 87 2.40 -0.40 -0.01
C LEU A 87 2.60 -1.71 0.78
N VAL A 88 2.75 -2.85 0.12
CA VAL A 88 3.11 -4.12 0.79
C VAL A 88 4.47 -3.98 1.47
N ILE A 89 5.47 -3.41 0.79
CA ILE A 89 6.79 -3.15 1.37
C ILE A 89 6.68 -2.19 2.56
N SER A 90 5.89 -1.13 2.43
CA SER A 90 5.67 -0.16 3.51
C SER A 90 5.01 -0.80 4.74
N VAL A 91 3.98 -1.63 4.55
CA VAL A 91 3.33 -2.35 5.66
C VAL A 91 4.30 -3.32 6.35
N GLN A 92 5.05 -4.09 5.57
CA GLN A 92 6.08 -5.00 6.14
C GLN A 92 7.13 -4.24 6.94
N GLY A 93 7.57 -3.08 6.43
CA GLY A 93 8.50 -2.19 7.11
C GLY A 93 7.93 -1.67 8.44
N LEU A 94 6.67 -1.21 8.44
CA LEU A 94 5.99 -0.75 9.66
C LEU A 94 5.81 -1.87 10.68
N LEU A 95 5.45 -3.08 10.25
CA LEU A 95 5.33 -4.24 11.13
C LEU A 95 6.67 -4.61 11.78
N LYS A 96 7.73 -4.67 10.98
CA LYS A 96 9.08 -4.93 11.50
C LYS A 96 9.50 -3.85 12.51
N PHE A 97 9.28 -2.59 12.17
CA PHE A 97 9.58 -1.45 13.03
C PHE A 97 8.77 -1.53 14.35
N THR A 98 7.48 -1.81 14.28
CA THR A 98 6.63 -1.95 15.47
C THR A 98 7.19 -2.97 16.44
N LYS A 99 7.57 -4.15 15.94
CA LYS A 99 8.12 -5.23 16.79
C LYS A 99 9.45 -4.88 17.44
N SER A 100 10.30 -4.09 16.77
CA SER A 100 11.66 -3.82 17.21
C SER A 100 11.83 -2.51 17.98
N HIS A 101 10.92 -1.53 17.81
CA HIS A 101 11.09 -0.18 18.35
C HIS A 101 9.93 0.31 19.20
N ILE A 102 8.75 -0.27 19.07
CA ILE A 102 7.56 0.17 19.83
C ILE A 102 7.41 -0.72 21.07
N PRO A 103 7.26 -0.15 22.28
CA PRO A 103 6.95 -0.90 23.49
C PRO A 103 5.70 -1.76 23.31
N LYS A 104 5.68 -2.96 23.88
CA LYS A 104 4.59 -3.95 23.67
C LYS A 104 3.21 -3.40 23.97
N GLU A 105 3.10 -2.60 25.01
CA GLU A 105 1.87 -1.93 25.44
C GLU A 105 1.32 -0.93 24.42
N ALA A 106 2.21 -0.31 23.62
CA ALA A 106 1.84 0.70 22.62
C ALA A 106 1.72 0.12 21.18
N GLN A 107 2.14 -1.14 20.95
CA GLN A 107 2.15 -1.72 19.60
C GLN A 107 0.76 -1.76 18.98
N ASN A 108 -0.25 -2.16 19.75
CA ASN A 108 -1.61 -2.25 19.28
C ASN A 108 -2.16 -0.89 18.84
N ASP A 109 -1.95 0.14 19.64
CA ASP A 109 -2.40 1.50 19.32
C ASP A 109 -1.70 2.05 18.08
N PHE A 110 -0.38 1.86 17.99
CA PHE A 110 0.39 2.27 16.82
C PHE A 110 -0.11 1.58 15.54
N MET A 111 -0.33 0.26 15.58
CA MET A 111 -0.85 -0.49 14.45
C MET A 111 -2.28 -0.07 14.08
N THR A 112 -3.14 0.15 15.06
CA THR A 112 -4.53 0.58 14.83
C THR A 112 -4.61 1.95 14.13
N ILE A 113 -3.66 2.84 14.40
CA ILE A 113 -3.61 4.15 13.77
C ILE A 113 -3.00 4.10 12.37
N THR A 114 -1.91 3.33 12.20
CA THR A 114 -1.08 3.43 10.99
C THR A 114 -1.47 2.48 9.84
N LEU A 115 -2.05 1.33 10.15
CA LEU A 115 -2.13 0.24 9.19
C LEU A 115 -3.48 0.01 8.51
N PRO A 116 -4.65 0.34 9.07
CA PRO A 116 -5.94 -0.08 8.52
C PRO A 116 -6.15 0.35 7.06
N LEU A 117 -5.85 1.61 6.74
CA LEU A 117 -5.98 2.13 5.38
C LEU A 117 -5.02 1.45 4.41
N LEU A 118 -3.77 1.22 4.82
CA LEU A 118 -2.76 0.58 3.97
C LEU A 118 -3.14 -0.88 3.70
N VAL A 119 -3.63 -1.59 4.71
CA VAL A 119 -4.08 -2.97 4.57
C VAL A 119 -5.32 -3.08 3.67
N GLU A 120 -6.26 -2.14 3.75
CA GLU A 120 -7.40 -2.11 2.83
C GLU A 120 -6.93 -2.00 1.37
N ILE A 121 -5.95 -1.13 1.09
CA ILE A 121 -5.43 -0.93 -0.26
C ILE A 121 -4.65 -2.15 -0.76
N ILE A 122 -3.78 -2.75 0.07
CA ILE A 122 -3.01 -3.93 -0.38
C ILE A 122 -3.90 -5.13 -0.67
N CYS A 123 -5.08 -5.23 -0.07
CA CYS A 123 -6.07 -6.27 -0.38
C CYS A 123 -6.59 -6.18 -1.84
N GLU A 124 -6.43 -5.05 -2.53
CA GLU A 124 -6.77 -4.92 -3.94
C GLU A 124 -5.94 -5.87 -4.83
N VAL A 125 -4.81 -6.40 -4.34
CA VAL A 125 -3.99 -7.38 -5.08
C VAL A 125 -4.78 -8.62 -5.47
N PHE A 126 -5.77 -9.02 -4.69
CA PHE A 126 -6.60 -10.20 -4.97
C PHE A 126 -7.47 -10.05 -6.24
N ASN A 127 -7.65 -8.81 -6.73
CA ASN A 127 -8.35 -8.53 -7.99
C ASN A 127 -7.47 -8.74 -9.23
N PHE A 128 -6.16 -8.92 -9.08
CA PHE A 128 -5.25 -9.15 -10.20
C PHE A 128 -5.23 -10.63 -10.61
N TYR A 129 -5.29 -10.90 -11.91
CA TYR A 129 -5.25 -12.26 -12.45
C TYR A 129 -3.83 -12.84 -12.45
N LYS A 130 -2.79 -12.00 -12.58
CA LYS A 130 -1.38 -12.38 -12.44
C LYS A 130 -0.82 -11.81 -11.15
N ASP A 131 0.18 -12.48 -10.59
CA ASP A 131 0.86 -12.06 -9.37
C ASP A 131 2.37 -12.36 -9.47
N PRO A 132 3.09 -11.65 -10.37
CA PRO A 132 4.50 -11.93 -10.66
C PRO A 132 5.44 -11.71 -9.48
N TYR A 133 5.03 -10.95 -8.48
CA TYR A 133 5.83 -10.63 -7.27
C TYR A 133 5.28 -11.30 -6.01
N HIS A 134 4.36 -12.26 -6.13
CA HIS A 134 3.77 -13.01 -5.01
C HIS A 134 3.14 -12.14 -3.93
N LEU A 135 2.58 -10.98 -4.32
CA LEU A 135 1.98 -10.03 -3.38
C LEU A 135 0.74 -10.59 -2.69
N LYS A 136 0.00 -11.51 -3.32
CA LYS A 136 -1.16 -12.17 -2.69
C LYS A 136 -0.74 -12.96 -1.46
N THR A 137 0.33 -13.73 -1.57
CA THR A 137 0.88 -14.49 -0.44
C THR A 137 1.40 -13.57 0.65
N GLN A 138 2.14 -12.52 0.28
CA GLN A 138 2.65 -11.54 1.23
C GLN A 138 1.52 -10.82 1.95
N THR A 139 0.50 -10.36 1.22
CA THR A 139 -0.68 -9.72 1.80
C THR A 139 -1.43 -10.67 2.72
N ALA A 140 -1.62 -11.94 2.32
CA ALA A 140 -2.26 -12.95 3.16
C ALA A 140 -1.50 -13.18 4.47
N ASN A 141 -0.17 -13.24 4.43
CA ASN A 141 0.67 -13.37 5.62
C ASN A 141 0.55 -12.15 6.54
N ILE A 142 0.59 -10.94 5.98
CA ILE A 142 0.36 -9.70 6.72
C ILE A 142 -0.98 -9.77 7.46
N ILE A 143 -2.06 -10.09 6.76
CA ILE A 143 -3.40 -10.12 7.37
C ILE A 143 -3.52 -11.24 8.40
N LYS A 144 -2.89 -12.40 8.19
CA LYS A 144 -2.87 -13.49 9.17
C LYS A 144 -2.16 -13.04 10.46
N GLU A 145 -1.08 -12.30 10.34
CA GLU A 145 -0.36 -11.72 11.47
C GLU A 145 -1.23 -10.72 12.25
N PHE A 146 -1.98 -9.86 11.53
CA PHE A 146 -2.97 -8.96 12.12
C PHE A 146 -4.21 -9.64 12.64
N GLY A 147 -4.70 -10.65 11.94
CA GLY A 147 -5.94 -11.37 12.28
C GLY A 147 -5.85 -12.15 13.58
N ALA A 148 -4.65 -12.47 14.05
CA ALA A 148 -4.43 -13.04 15.37
C ALA A 148 -4.78 -12.04 16.51
N GLU A 149 -4.79 -10.73 16.21
CA GLU A 149 -5.15 -9.63 17.12
C GLU A 149 -6.36 -8.85 16.58
N SER A 150 -7.46 -9.52 16.39
CA SER A 150 -8.61 -9.28 15.50
C SER A 150 -9.35 -7.94 15.59
N ASN A 151 -9.00 -7.02 16.50
CA ASN A 151 -9.68 -5.73 16.64
C ASN A 151 -9.10 -4.60 15.77
N ILE A 152 -7.94 -4.81 15.17
CA ILE A 152 -7.21 -3.80 14.40
C ILE A 152 -7.79 -3.63 12.99
N LEU A 153 -8.28 -4.72 12.38
CA LEU A 153 -8.80 -4.65 11.02
C LEU A 153 -10.25 -4.13 11.00
N PRO A 154 -10.56 -3.12 10.15
CA PRO A 154 -11.93 -2.69 9.92
C PRO A 154 -12.83 -3.88 9.57
N GLU A 155 -14.05 -3.90 10.08
CA GLU A 155 -15.02 -5.01 9.87
C GLU A 155 -15.20 -5.34 8.37
N LYS A 156 -15.25 -4.31 7.53
CA LYS A 156 -15.31 -4.42 6.08
C LYS A 156 -14.10 -5.16 5.49
N VAL A 157 -12.91 -4.98 6.05
CA VAL A 157 -11.68 -5.66 5.61
C VAL A 157 -11.68 -7.10 6.12
N ARG A 158 -12.11 -7.33 7.37
CA ARG A 158 -12.25 -8.68 7.96
C ARG A 158 -13.19 -9.56 7.14
N GLY A 159 -14.39 -9.07 6.82
CA GLY A 159 -15.36 -9.81 6.01
C GLY A 159 -14.85 -10.14 4.61
N ARG A 160 -14.24 -9.16 3.92
CA ARG A 160 -13.62 -9.37 2.61
C ARG A 160 -12.43 -10.33 2.67
N TYR A 161 -11.63 -10.25 3.70
CA TYR A 161 -10.46 -11.11 3.89
C TYR A 161 -10.85 -12.58 4.06
N VAL A 162 -11.80 -12.89 4.94
CA VAL A 162 -12.30 -14.28 5.12
C VAL A 162 -12.82 -14.81 3.79
N LEU A 163 -13.54 -13.98 3.04
CA LEU A 163 -14.03 -14.33 1.71
C LEU A 163 -12.87 -14.56 0.71
N TYR A 164 -11.86 -13.67 0.69
CA TYR A 164 -10.70 -13.79 -0.19
C TYR A 164 -9.84 -15.01 0.16
N MET A 165 -9.55 -15.25 1.43
CA MET A 165 -8.71 -16.40 1.83
C MET A 165 -9.39 -17.74 1.57
N ARG A 166 -10.71 -17.83 1.78
CA ARG A 166 -11.47 -19.08 1.60
C ARG A 166 -11.90 -19.32 0.15
N TYR A 167 -12.17 -18.27 -0.59
CA TYR A 167 -12.80 -18.34 -1.91
C TYR A 167 -12.06 -17.56 -3.01
N TRP A 168 -10.79 -17.20 -2.82
CA TRP A 168 -10.08 -16.36 -3.77
C TRP A 168 -10.09 -16.91 -5.21
N LYS A 169 -10.00 -18.25 -5.40
CA LYS A 169 -10.07 -18.90 -6.70
C LYS A 169 -11.45 -18.71 -7.35
N VAL A 170 -12.52 -18.82 -6.56
CA VAL A 170 -13.91 -18.63 -7.01
C VAL A 170 -14.17 -17.16 -7.33
N LEU A 171 -13.75 -16.25 -6.46
CA LEU A 171 -13.87 -14.79 -6.66
C LEU A 171 -13.06 -14.32 -7.85
N TRP A 172 -11.89 -14.90 -8.08
CA TRP A 172 -11.11 -14.66 -9.28
C TRP A 172 -11.87 -15.11 -10.53
N GLY A 173 -12.43 -16.33 -10.53
CA GLY A 173 -13.25 -16.84 -11.62
C GLY A 173 -14.46 -15.94 -11.92
N MET A 174 -15.18 -15.48 -10.89
CA MET A 174 -16.30 -14.54 -11.03
C MET A 174 -15.85 -13.19 -11.61
N ASN A 175 -14.70 -12.65 -11.20
CA ASN A 175 -14.16 -11.41 -11.77
C ASN A 175 -13.74 -11.58 -13.23
N VAL A 176 -13.22 -12.74 -13.61
CA VAL A 176 -12.90 -13.07 -15.01
C VAL A 176 -14.21 -13.12 -15.84
N LEU A 177 -15.24 -13.78 -15.34
CA LEU A 177 -16.55 -13.84 -16.01
C LEU A 177 -17.19 -12.45 -16.17
N LYS A 178 -17.22 -11.62 -15.13
CA LYS A 178 -17.70 -10.23 -15.21
C LYS A 178 -16.92 -9.39 -16.23
N ASN A 179 -15.60 -9.57 -16.30
CA ASN A 179 -14.78 -8.86 -17.30
C ASN A 179 -15.03 -9.37 -18.73
N LEU A 180 -15.32 -10.66 -18.92
CA LEU A 180 -15.72 -11.25 -20.19
C LEU A 180 -17.10 -10.73 -20.63
N GLU A 181 -18.09 -10.73 -19.76
CA GLU A 181 -19.41 -10.14 -20.03
C GLU A 181 -19.31 -8.66 -20.43
N ARG A 182 -18.47 -7.89 -19.73
CA ARG A 182 -18.24 -6.48 -20.05
C ARG A 182 -17.61 -6.31 -21.44
N LYS A 183 -16.65 -7.15 -21.80
CA LYS A 183 -16.04 -7.14 -23.15
C LYS A 183 -17.06 -7.52 -24.22
N ILE A 184 -17.86 -8.55 -23.98
CA ILE A 184 -18.91 -8.99 -24.89
C ILE A 184 -19.93 -7.85 -25.11
N ARG A 185 -20.44 -7.22 -24.04
CA ARG A 185 -21.35 -6.07 -24.13
C ARG A 185 -20.76 -4.89 -24.91
N LEU A 186 -19.44 -4.66 -24.83
CA LEU A 186 -18.78 -3.62 -25.61
C LEU A 186 -18.62 -3.96 -27.10
N CYS A 187 -18.50 -5.25 -27.43
CA CYS A 187 -18.49 -5.71 -28.84
C CYS A 187 -19.87 -5.60 -29.51
N PHE A 188 -20.96 -5.78 -28.75
CA PHE A 188 -22.34 -5.67 -29.28
C PHE A 188 -22.90 -4.24 -29.24
N LYS A 189 -22.17 -3.26 -28.74
CA LYS A 189 -22.55 -1.83 -28.75
C LYS A 189 -21.89 -1.03 -29.90
N LYS A 190 -21.15 -1.70 -30.78
CA LYS A 190 -20.70 -1.16 -32.06
C LYS A 190 -21.62 -1.67 -33.19
#